data_b40a3f9007ee1a8e79b218e2ad21aaff
#
_entry.id   b40a3f9007ee1a8e79b218e2ad21aaff
#
_cell.length_a   1.000
_cell.length_b   1.000
_cell.length_c   1.000
_cell.angle_alpha   90.00
_cell.angle_beta   90.00
_cell.angle_gamma   90.00
#
_symmetry.space_group_name_H-M   'P 1'
#
loop_
_entity.id
_entity.type
_entity.pdbx_description
1 polymer ?
#
loop_
_entity_poly.entity_id
_entity_poly.type
_entity_poly.pdbx_seq_one_letter_code
_entity_poly.pdbx_strand_id
1 'polypeptide(L)'
;LRGLSAKEAREKTAQWLARLEVSEYAGRKLETLSKGNQQKVQLAQTLLCDPDIVILDEPFSGLDPVNSQILKDVIREQIAKGKLVVFSSHQMSYVEEFCEDIVILNHGEVVLSGDLKDIKREFGRDRLVLSSLEEEPQELSVRLKDSFSDLLEVEKVQKDRVIVKKTAPENKTRILERLVEQDVDVEFFGMYEPSLNDIFVERAGDEA
;
A
#
# COMPACT_ATOMS: atom_id res chain seq x y z
N LEU A 1 -10.41 27.48 -22.85
CA LEU A 1 -9.74 26.24 -22.47
C LEU A 1 -10.71 25.38 -21.63
N ARG A 2 -11.18 24.25 -22.14
CA ARG A 2 -12.09 23.30 -21.46
C ARG A 2 -13.32 23.94 -20.81
N GLY A 3 -13.95 24.96 -21.45
CA GLY A 3 -15.18 25.60 -21.00
C GLY A 3 -15.01 26.71 -19.96
N LEU A 4 -13.80 27.01 -19.48
CA LEU A 4 -13.55 28.11 -18.54
C LEU A 4 -13.31 29.44 -19.27
N SER A 5 -13.87 30.53 -18.74
CA SER A 5 -13.50 31.89 -19.13
C SER A 5 -12.05 32.20 -18.67
N ALA A 6 -11.43 33.24 -19.28
CA ALA A 6 -10.09 33.63 -18.89
C ALA A 6 -9.99 34.09 -17.41
N LYS A 7 -11.08 34.68 -16.86
CA LYS A 7 -11.15 35.07 -15.46
C LYS A 7 -11.22 33.89 -14.54
N GLU A 8 -12.13 32.94 -14.79
CA GLU A 8 -12.28 31.69 -14.02
C GLU A 8 -11.01 30.87 -14.05
N ALA A 9 -10.35 30.75 -15.21
CA ALA A 9 -9.09 30.02 -15.33
C ALA A 9 -7.99 30.63 -14.45
N ARG A 10 -7.88 31.95 -14.40
CA ARG A 10 -6.89 32.63 -13.55
C ARG A 10 -7.20 32.44 -12.05
N GLU A 11 -8.44 32.59 -11.65
CA GLU A 11 -8.87 32.41 -10.26
C GLU A 11 -8.63 30.97 -9.78
N LYS A 12 -9.05 29.99 -10.53
CA LYS A 12 -8.82 28.58 -10.21
C LYS A 12 -7.33 28.22 -10.20
N THR A 13 -6.55 28.75 -11.17
CA THR A 13 -5.09 28.55 -11.17
C THR A 13 -4.48 29.07 -9.88
N ALA A 14 -4.80 30.29 -9.48
CA ALA A 14 -4.27 30.87 -8.25
C ALA A 14 -4.66 30.05 -7.01
N GLN A 15 -5.90 29.54 -6.95
CA GLN A 15 -6.37 28.68 -5.86
C GLN A 15 -5.58 27.36 -5.80
N TRP A 16 -5.37 26.68 -6.94
CA TRP A 16 -4.62 25.42 -6.99
C TRP A 16 -3.15 25.61 -6.67
N LEU A 17 -2.51 26.69 -7.18
CA LEU A 17 -1.12 26.99 -6.84
C LEU A 17 -0.95 27.26 -5.34
N ALA A 18 -1.90 27.97 -4.73
CA ALA A 18 -1.90 28.21 -3.27
C ALA A 18 -2.12 26.90 -2.50
N ARG A 19 -3.10 26.06 -2.90
CA ARG A 19 -3.39 24.77 -2.23
C ARG A 19 -2.18 23.81 -2.28
N LEU A 20 -1.40 23.86 -3.36
CA LEU A 20 -0.23 23.02 -3.57
C LEU A 20 1.08 23.67 -3.10
N GLU A 21 1.02 24.88 -2.49
CA GLU A 21 2.17 25.60 -1.96
C GLU A 21 3.25 25.91 -3.01
N VAL A 22 2.81 26.35 -4.21
CA VAL A 22 3.71 26.70 -5.31
C VAL A 22 3.40 28.06 -5.93
N SER A 23 2.66 28.92 -5.23
CA SER A 23 2.26 30.26 -5.70
C SER A 23 3.46 31.17 -6.05
N GLU A 24 4.57 31.03 -5.32
CA GLU A 24 5.79 31.80 -5.56
C GLU A 24 6.44 31.52 -6.92
N TYR A 25 6.09 30.39 -7.55
CA TYR A 25 6.62 29.95 -8.86
C TYR A 25 5.70 30.30 -10.03
N ALA A 26 4.57 31.00 -9.81
CA ALA A 26 3.55 31.27 -10.83
C ALA A 26 4.08 31.95 -12.11
N GLY A 27 5.16 32.73 -11.98
CA GLY A 27 5.80 33.41 -13.12
C GLY A 27 7.02 32.69 -13.69
N ARG A 28 7.39 31.50 -13.17
CA ARG A 28 8.57 30.77 -13.59
C ARG A 28 8.23 29.72 -14.64
N LYS A 29 9.22 29.37 -15.47
CA LYS A 29 9.09 28.25 -16.39
C LYS A 29 9.12 26.93 -15.63
N LEU A 30 8.25 25.98 -16.00
CA LEU A 30 8.13 24.68 -15.34
C LEU A 30 9.46 23.92 -15.25
N GLU A 31 10.26 23.95 -16.31
CA GLU A 31 11.58 23.30 -16.40
C GLU A 31 12.61 23.81 -15.38
N THR A 32 12.41 25.00 -14.80
CA THR A 32 13.30 25.58 -13.78
C THR A 32 12.94 25.17 -12.35
N LEU A 33 11.84 24.47 -12.18
CA LEU A 33 11.35 24.03 -10.86
C LEU A 33 11.99 22.70 -10.47
N SER A 34 12.05 22.43 -9.16
CA SER A 34 12.37 21.09 -8.67
C SER A 34 11.35 20.08 -9.17
N LYS A 35 11.73 18.79 -9.26
CA LYS A 35 10.83 17.72 -9.70
C LYS A 35 9.52 17.70 -8.89
N GLY A 36 9.60 17.89 -7.57
CA GLY A 36 8.42 17.95 -6.71
C GLY A 36 7.49 19.11 -7.04
N ASN A 37 8.05 20.32 -7.28
CA ASN A 37 7.24 21.47 -7.66
C ASN A 37 6.65 21.32 -9.07
N GLN A 38 7.37 20.65 -9.99
CA GLN A 38 6.82 20.30 -11.32
C GLN A 38 5.60 19.40 -11.19
N GLN A 39 5.67 18.35 -10.37
CA GLN A 39 4.54 17.45 -10.13
C GLN A 39 3.35 18.16 -9.49
N LYS A 40 3.58 19.06 -8.52
CA LYS A 40 2.52 19.90 -7.94
C LYS A 40 1.83 20.75 -9.01
N VAL A 41 2.60 21.40 -9.89
CA VAL A 41 2.03 22.21 -10.98
C VAL A 41 1.28 21.35 -11.99
N GLN A 42 1.77 20.16 -12.32
CA GLN A 42 1.08 19.20 -13.19
C GLN A 42 -0.26 18.74 -12.59
N LEU A 43 -0.28 18.44 -11.27
CA LEU A 43 -1.51 18.11 -10.56
C LEU A 43 -2.49 19.31 -10.57
N ALA A 44 -2.02 20.54 -10.32
CA ALA A 44 -2.83 21.75 -10.44
C ALA A 44 -3.48 21.87 -11.81
N GLN A 45 -2.71 21.63 -12.87
CA GLN A 45 -3.19 21.66 -14.25
C GLN A 45 -4.26 20.58 -14.52
N THR A 46 -4.04 19.39 -14.00
CA THR A 46 -4.98 18.26 -14.15
C THR A 46 -6.32 18.59 -13.48
N LEU A 47 -6.29 19.16 -12.27
CA LEU A 47 -7.48 19.44 -11.46
C LEU A 47 -8.17 20.77 -11.79
N LEU A 48 -7.56 21.63 -12.62
CA LEU A 48 -8.05 22.98 -12.93
C LEU A 48 -9.50 22.99 -13.44
N CYS A 49 -9.85 22.01 -14.25
CA CYS A 49 -11.18 21.90 -14.87
C CYS A 49 -12.15 21.01 -14.10
N ASP A 50 -11.77 20.64 -12.87
CA ASP A 50 -12.60 19.85 -11.98
C ASP A 50 -13.13 18.55 -12.61
N PRO A 51 -12.25 17.67 -13.16
CA PRO A 51 -12.68 16.44 -13.84
C PRO A 51 -13.31 15.45 -12.87
N ASP A 52 -14.23 14.62 -13.35
CA ASP A 52 -14.81 13.50 -12.59
C ASP A 52 -13.85 12.31 -12.51
N ILE A 53 -12.97 12.16 -13.51
CA ILE A 53 -11.96 11.09 -13.59
C ILE A 53 -10.58 11.72 -13.62
N VAL A 54 -9.72 11.31 -12.70
CA VAL A 54 -8.32 11.78 -12.57
C VAL A 54 -7.39 10.59 -12.79
N ILE A 55 -6.52 10.68 -13.80
CA ILE A 55 -5.52 9.65 -14.08
C ILE A 55 -4.14 10.25 -13.85
N LEU A 56 -3.35 9.62 -13.00
CA LEU A 56 -2.02 10.08 -12.59
C LEU A 56 -0.99 8.96 -12.82
N ASP A 57 0.07 9.29 -13.52
CA ASP A 57 1.19 8.38 -13.72
C ASP A 57 2.31 8.72 -12.73
N GLU A 58 2.64 7.76 -11.86
CA GLU A 58 3.69 7.86 -10.83
C GLU A 58 3.67 9.18 -10.03
N PRO A 59 2.52 9.62 -9.46
CA PRO A 59 2.36 10.98 -8.89
C PRO A 59 3.28 11.25 -7.71
N PHE A 60 3.79 10.23 -7.03
CA PHE A 60 4.65 10.36 -5.84
C PHE A 60 6.13 10.12 -6.12
N SER A 61 6.50 9.79 -7.36
CA SER A 61 7.87 9.41 -7.71
C SER A 61 8.86 10.55 -7.51
N GLY A 62 9.90 10.31 -6.69
CA GLY A 62 10.99 11.25 -6.44
C GLY A 62 10.60 12.49 -5.64
N LEU A 63 9.51 12.42 -4.90
CA LEU A 63 9.12 13.44 -3.91
C LEU A 63 9.79 13.18 -2.56
N ASP A 64 10.15 14.27 -1.89
CA ASP A 64 10.43 14.21 -0.46
C ASP A 64 9.14 14.02 0.36
N PRO A 65 9.23 13.64 1.65
CA PRO A 65 8.06 13.35 2.47
C PRO A 65 7.06 14.52 2.59
N VAL A 66 7.54 15.76 2.63
CA VAL A 66 6.68 16.95 2.78
C VAL A 66 5.86 17.17 1.51
N ASN A 67 6.53 17.18 0.35
CA ASN A 67 5.86 17.35 -0.93
C ASN A 67 4.91 16.18 -1.24
N SER A 68 5.30 14.96 -0.86
CA SER A 68 4.45 13.78 -0.98
C SER A 68 3.16 13.94 -0.15
N GLN A 69 3.26 14.45 1.10
CA GLN A 69 2.10 14.64 1.95
C GLN A 69 1.10 15.65 1.36
N ILE A 70 1.55 16.73 0.78
CA ILE A 70 0.68 17.73 0.12
C ILE A 70 -0.11 17.09 -1.04
N LEU A 71 0.56 16.29 -1.87
CA LEU A 71 -0.10 15.57 -2.97
C LEU A 71 -1.11 14.54 -2.47
N LYS A 72 -0.74 13.79 -1.43
CA LYS A 72 -1.63 12.82 -0.78
C LYS A 72 -2.93 13.48 -0.31
N ASP A 73 -2.82 14.61 0.38
CA ASP A 73 -3.97 15.31 0.90
C ASP A 73 -4.89 15.82 -0.22
N VAL A 74 -4.31 16.34 -1.31
CA VAL A 74 -5.11 16.76 -2.48
C VAL A 74 -5.80 15.58 -3.14
N ILE A 75 -5.14 14.43 -3.28
CA ILE A 75 -5.75 13.21 -3.84
C ILE A 75 -6.90 12.73 -2.95
N ARG A 76 -6.71 12.67 -1.62
CA ARG A 76 -7.78 12.33 -0.67
C ARG A 76 -8.97 13.27 -0.78
N GLU A 77 -8.74 14.58 -0.95
CA GLU A 77 -9.81 15.57 -1.18
C GLU A 77 -10.61 15.27 -2.46
N GLN A 78 -9.95 14.80 -3.55
CA GLN A 78 -10.66 14.45 -4.76
C GLN A 78 -11.49 13.17 -4.57
N ILE A 79 -10.94 12.16 -3.91
CA ILE A 79 -11.67 10.92 -3.56
C ILE A 79 -12.88 11.25 -2.66
N ALA A 80 -12.70 12.07 -1.64
CA ALA A 80 -13.77 12.50 -0.73
C ALA A 80 -14.90 13.27 -1.46
N LYS A 81 -14.62 13.88 -2.61
CA LYS A 81 -15.62 14.52 -3.49
C LYS A 81 -16.33 13.51 -4.41
N GLY A 82 -16.07 12.21 -4.27
CA GLY A 82 -16.67 11.15 -5.09
C GLY A 82 -16.08 11.02 -6.50
N LYS A 83 -14.87 11.55 -6.74
CA LYS A 83 -14.21 11.42 -8.05
C LYS A 83 -13.53 10.07 -8.17
N LEU A 84 -13.50 9.54 -9.40
CA LEU A 84 -12.70 8.37 -9.73
C LEU A 84 -11.23 8.79 -9.90
N VAL A 85 -10.36 8.27 -9.05
CA VAL A 85 -8.91 8.49 -9.15
C VAL A 85 -8.22 7.19 -9.51
N VAL A 86 -7.48 7.19 -10.60
CA VAL A 86 -6.63 6.07 -11.04
C VAL A 86 -5.18 6.55 -11.04
N PHE A 87 -4.28 5.80 -10.44
CA PHE A 87 -2.87 6.13 -10.53
C PHE A 87 -2.00 4.88 -10.69
N SER A 88 -0.88 5.03 -11.40
CA SER A 88 0.17 4.02 -11.42
C SER A 88 1.17 4.26 -10.30
N SER A 89 1.74 3.19 -9.75
CA SER A 89 2.89 3.28 -8.85
C SER A 89 3.65 1.96 -8.80
N HIS A 90 4.98 2.05 -8.71
CA HIS A 90 5.86 0.94 -8.34
C HIS A 90 6.11 0.89 -6.83
N GLN A 91 5.62 1.87 -6.06
CA GLN A 91 5.73 1.92 -4.61
C GLN A 91 4.45 1.38 -3.98
N MET A 92 4.48 0.10 -3.59
CA MET A 92 3.31 -0.62 -3.06
C MET A 92 2.67 0.04 -1.85
N SER A 93 3.46 0.75 -1.03
CA SER A 93 2.95 1.47 0.14
C SER A 93 1.92 2.57 -0.22
N TYR A 94 2.09 3.26 -1.35
CA TYR A 94 1.09 4.23 -1.80
C TYR A 94 -0.17 3.55 -2.34
N VAL A 95 -0.02 2.40 -3.00
CA VAL A 95 -1.16 1.62 -3.46
C VAL A 95 -1.97 1.15 -2.26
N GLU A 96 -1.33 0.62 -1.22
CA GLU A 96 -1.99 0.18 0.02
C GLU A 96 -2.67 1.32 0.78
N GLU A 97 -2.15 2.53 0.68
CA GLU A 97 -2.68 3.70 1.39
C GLU A 97 -3.95 4.28 0.72
N PHE A 98 -4.06 4.19 -0.61
CA PHE A 98 -5.08 4.91 -1.38
C PHE A 98 -6.06 4.06 -2.15
N CYS A 99 -5.64 2.84 -2.55
CA CYS A 99 -6.46 2.04 -3.46
C CYS A 99 -7.40 1.11 -2.70
N GLU A 100 -8.62 1.04 -3.17
CA GLU A 100 -9.58 -0.01 -2.83
C GLU A 100 -9.45 -1.17 -3.82
N ASP A 101 -9.44 -0.85 -5.12
CA ASP A 101 -9.22 -1.80 -6.20
C ASP A 101 -7.85 -1.65 -6.81
N ILE A 102 -7.21 -2.76 -7.15
CA ILE A 102 -5.88 -2.78 -7.78
C ILE A 102 -5.84 -3.67 -9.01
N VAL A 103 -4.91 -3.35 -9.89
CA VAL A 103 -4.49 -4.20 -11.00
C VAL A 103 -2.97 -4.27 -10.99
N ILE A 104 -2.41 -5.47 -10.90
CA ILE A 104 -0.97 -5.70 -11.02
C ILE A 104 -0.67 -6.17 -12.44
N LEU A 105 0.25 -5.47 -13.09
CA LEU A 105 0.75 -5.78 -14.43
C LEU A 105 2.17 -6.32 -14.35
N ASN A 106 2.43 -7.44 -14.99
CA ASN A 106 3.77 -7.99 -15.16
C ASN A 106 3.95 -8.39 -16.63
N HIS A 107 5.06 -7.99 -17.27
CA HIS A 107 5.35 -8.24 -18.70
C HIS A 107 4.19 -7.92 -19.66
N GLY A 108 3.34 -6.93 -19.33
CA GLY A 108 2.19 -6.51 -20.15
C GLY A 108 0.92 -7.34 -19.91
N GLU A 109 0.95 -8.31 -19.02
CA GLU A 109 -0.19 -9.13 -18.63
C GLU A 109 -0.74 -8.75 -17.26
N VAL A 110 -2.04 -8.95 -17.05
CA VAL A 110 -2.68 -8.77 -15.74
C VAL A 110 -2.44 -10.04 -14.92
N VAL A 111 -1.59 -9.94 -13.91
CA VAL A 111 -1.28 -11.07 -13.01
C VAL A 111 -2.20 -11.12 -11.79
N LEU A 112 -2.78 -9.98 -11.41
CA LEU A 112 -3.71 -9.88 -10.29
C LEU A 112 -4.62 -8.66 -10.45
N SER A 113 -5.92 -8.80 -10.12
CA SER A 113 -6.85 -7.67 -10.08
C SER A 113 -7.97 -7.92 -9.08
N GLY A 114 -8.47 -6.86 -8.45
CA GLY A 114 -9.63 -6.91 -7.55
C GLY A 114 -9.49 -6.00 -6.33
N ASP A 115 -10.41 -6.17 -5.38
CA ASP A 115 -10.38 -5.47 -4.10
C ASP A 115 -9.15 -5.85 -3.29
N LEU A 116 -8.40 -4.85 -2.83
CA LEU A 116 -7.12 -5.04 -2.14
C LEU A 116 -7.27 -5.80 -0.82
N LYS A 117 -8.35 -5.56 -0.07
CA LYS A 117 -8.58 -6.24 1.21
C LYS A 117 -8.92 -7.71 0.99
N ASP A 118 -9.71 -8.01 -0.03
CA ASP A 118 -10.06 -9.39 -0.39
C ASP A 118 -8.82 -10.16 -0.87
N ILE A 119 -8.00 -9.53 -1.70
CA ILE A 119 -6.72 -10.08 -2.15
C ILE A 119 -5.82 -10.40 -0.94
N LYS A 120 -5.58 -9.44 -0.06
CA LYS A 120 -4.75 -9.65 1.15
C LYS A 120 -5.31 -10.75 2.04
N ARG A 121 -6.64 -10.79 2.22
CA ARG A 121 -7.31 -11.82 3.03
C ARG A 121 -7.14 -13.21 2.43
N GLU A 122 -7.25 -13.35 1.11
CA GLU A 122 -7.05 -14.62 0.41
C GLU A 122 -5.62 -15.13 0.59
N PHE A 123 -4.62 -14.27 0.36
CA PHE A 123 -3.21 -14.61 0.53
C PHE A 123 -2.81 -14.91 1.98
N GLY A 124 -3.45 -14.25 2.95
CA GLY A 124 -3.23 -14.48 4.38
C GLY A 124 -4.04 -15.61 5.00
N ARG A 125 -5.01 -16.20 4.27
CA ARG A 125 -6.07 -17.07 4.80
C ARG A 125 -5.58 -18.23 5.65
N ASP A 126 -4.52 -18.90 5.23
CA ASP A 126 -3.99 -20.09 5.90
C ASP A 126 -2.75 -19.79 6.76
N ARG A 127 -2.36 -18.54 6.87
CA ARG A 127 -1.15 -18.08 7.54
C ARG A 127 -1.45 -17.41 8.87
N LEU A 128 -0.59 -17.67 9.87
CA LEU A 128 -0.62 -17.01 11.16
C LEU A 128 0.72 -16.34 11.43
N VAL A 129 0.69 -15.32 12.26
CA VAL A 129 1.87 -14.66 12.82
C VAL A 129 1.94 -14.96 14.30
N LEU A 130 3.12 -15.33 14.77
CA LEU A 130 3.43 -15.56 16.17
C LEU A 130 4.67 -14.80 16.58
N SER A 131 4.64 -14.21 17.79
CA SER A 131 5.83 -13.76 18.51
C SER A 131 5.71 -14.10 20.00
N SER A 132 6.86 -14.25 20.66
CA SER A 132 6.96 -14.51 22.10
C SER A 132 7.70 -13.36 22.77
N LEU A 133 7.39 -13.09 24.03
CA LEU A 133 8.12 -12.12 24.84
C LEU A 133 9.48 -12.67 25.32
N GLU A 134 9.57 -13.98 25.50
CA GLU A 134 10.75 -14.62 26.10
C GLU A 134 11.66 -15.28 25.06
N GLU A 135 11.11 -15.70 23.90
CA GLU A 135 11.87 -16.45 22.90
C GLU A 135 12.13 -15.59 21.66
N GLU A 136 13.38 -15.59 21.22
CA GLU A 136 13.73 -15.02 19.91
C GLU A 136 13.02 -15.79 18.78
N PRO A 137 12.67 -15.14 17.65
CA PRO A 137 11.93 -15.78 16.56
C PRO A 137 12.57 -17.07 16.03
N GLN A 138 13.88 -17.18 16.05
CA GLN A 138 14.61 -18.39 15.66
C GLN A 138 14.34 -19.54 16.63
N GLU A 139 14.38 -19.30 17.93
CA GLU A 139 14.13 -20.30 18.98
C GLU A 139 12.66 -20.75 18.94
N LEU A 140 11.74 -19.79 18.86
CA LEU A 140 10.31 -20.05 18.69
C LEU A 140 10.06 -20.91 17.42
N SER A 141 10.74 -20.63 16.31
CA SER A 141 10.58 -21.39 15.07
C SER A 141 11.01 -22.86 15.21
N VAL A 142 12.06 -23.14 15.99
CA VAL A 142 12.51 -24.51 16.28
C VAL A 142 11.48 -25.24 17.13
N ARG A 143 11.02 -24.61 18.22
CA ARG A 143 9.95 -25.16 19.06
C ARG A 143 8.68 -25.47 18.26
N LEU A 144 8.26 -24.54 17.36
CA LEU A 144 7.08 -24.75 16.52
C LEU A 144 7.24 -25.92 15.56
N LYS A 145 8.42 -26.10 14.94
CA LYS A 145 8.72 -27.25 14.07
C LYS A 145 8.68 -28.57 14.82
N ASP A 146 9.21 -28.62 16.04
CA ASP A 146 9.33 -29.83 16.83
C ASP A 146 7.99 -30.24 17.46
N SER A 147 7.24 -29.28 17.98
CA SER A 147 6.07 -29.56 18.82
C SER A 147 4.72 -29.32 18.16
N PHE A 148 4.68 -28.69 16.96
CA PHE A 148 3.42 -28.29 16.29
C PHE A 148 3.34 -28.77 14.84
N SER A 149 4.22 -29.65 14.39
CA SER A 149 4.30 -30.10 12.99
C SER A 149 3.01 -30.75 12.46
N ASP A 150 2.14 -31.25 13.33
CA ASP A 150 0.81 -31.76 13.00
C ASP A 150 -0.25 -30.66 12.75
N LEU A 151 -0.02 -29.45 13.24
CA LEU A 151 -0.97 -28.32 13.19
C LEU A 151 -0.54 -27.20 12.25
N LEU A 152 0.75 -27.00 12.09
CA LEU A 152 1.33 -25.92 11.30
C LEU A 152 2.67 -26.30 10.67
N GLU A 153 3.05 -25.52 9.68
CA GLU A 153 4.38 -25.51 9.05
C GLU A 153 4.98 -24.10 9.19
N VAL A 154 6.25 -24.02 9.60
CA VAL A 154 6.97 -22.75 9.67
C VAL A 154 7.37 -22.33 8.25
N GLU A 155 6.79 -21.24 7.76
CA GLU A 155 7.01 -20.74 6.42
C GLU A 155 8.16 -19.73 6.36
N LYS A 156 8.17 -18.77 7.30
CA LYS A 156 9.17 -17.68 7.31
C LYS A 156 9.47 -17.22 8.72
N VAL A 157 10.75 -17.00 9.00
CA VAL A 157 11.20 -16.35 10.24
C VAL A 157 11.61 -14.92 9.90
N GLN A 158 10.96 -13.95 10.51
CA GLN A 158 11.26 -12.53 10.39
C GLN A 158 12.06 -12.05 11.61
N LYS A 159 12.49 -10.79 11.61
CA LYS A 159 13.32 -10.23 12.68
C LYS A 159 12.62 -10.26 14.05
N ASP A 160 11.30 -10.11 14.08
CA ASP A 160 10.48 -9.91 15.29
C ASP A 160 9.35 -10.94 15.42
N ARG A 161 9.19 -11.86 14.47
CA ARG A 161 8.06 -12.79 14.44
C ARG A 161 8.29 -14.02 13.56
N VAL A 162 7.44 -15.02 13.73
CA VAL A 162 7.40 -16.23 12.89
C VAL A 162 6.08 -16.26 12.13
N ILE A 163 6.16 -16.51 10.82
CA ILE A 163 5.00 -16.75 9.96
C ILE A 163 4.87 -18.25 9.77
N VAL A 164 3.68 -18.78 10.05
CA VAL A 164 3.38 -20.19 9.93
C VAL A 164 2.15 -20.40 9.06
N LYS A 165 2.11 -21.51 8.34
CA LYS A 165 0.97 -21.97 7.56
C LYS A 165 0.25 -23.06 8.33
N LYS A 166 -1.06 -22.90 8.51
CA LYS A 166 -1.91 -23.93 9.15
C LYS A 166 -2.05 -25.13 8.22
N THR A 167 -1.95 -26.35 8.74
CA THR A 167 -2.23 -27.57 7.98
C THR A 167 -3.72 -27.78 7.72
N ALA A 168 -4.60 -27.17 8.54
CA ALA A 168 -6.04 -27.14 8.33
C ALA A 168 -6.66 -25.84 8.89
N PRO A 169 -7.74 -25.34 8.31
CA PRO A 169 -8.39 -24.07 8.73
C PRO A 169 -8.74 -24.03 10.21
N GLU A 170 -9.23 -25.14 10.78
CA GLU A 170 -9.64 -25.29 12.17
C GLU A 170 -8.48 -25.29 13.17
N ASN A 171 -7.27 -25.46 12.74
CA ASN A 171 -6.10 -25.60 13.61
C ASN A 171 -5.74 -24.32 14.37
N LYS A 172 -6.30 -23.16 14.00
CA LYS A 172 -5.99 -21.90 14.69
C LYS A 172 -6.20 -21.98 16.20
N THR A 173 -7.36 -22.48 16.63
CA THR A 173 -7.69 -22.63 18.07
C THR A 173 -6.80 -23.68 18.73
N ARG A 174 -6.57 -24.82 18.09
CA ARG A 174 -5.71 -25.89 18.61
C ARG A 174 -4.25 -25.46 18.77
N ILE A 175 -3.76 -24.61 17.85
CA ILE A 175 -2.41 -24.04 17.96
C ILE A 175 -2.34 -23.14 19.19
N LEU A 176 -3.34 -22.26 19.40
CA LEU A 176 -3.37 -21.38 20.56
C LEU A 176 -3.46 -22.15 21.87
N GLU A 177 -4.32 -23.16 21.95
CA GLU A 177 -4.44 -24.03 23.11
C GLU A 177 -3.11 -24.72 23.46
N ARG A 178 -2.42 -25.29 22.44
CA ARG A 178 -1.13 -25.95 22.62
C ARG A 178 -0.01 -24.96 23.02
N LEU A 179 -0.02 -23.73 22.52
CA LEU A 179 0.93 -22.70 22.95
C LEU A 179 0.78 -22.42 24.46
N VAL A 180 -0.45 -22.33 24.96
CA VAL A 180 -0.74 -22.16 26.38
C VAL A 180 -0.34 -23.41 27.19
N GLU A 181 -0.65 -24.61 26.71
CA GLU A 181 -0.26 -25.88 27.36
C GLU A 181 1.26 -26.07 27.48
N GLN A 182 2.00 -25.51 26.54
CA GLN A 182 3.47 -25.56 26.52
C GLN A 182 4.14 -24.37 27.19
N ASP A 183 3.35 -23.54 27.88
CA ASP A 183 3.84 -22.38 28.64
C ASP A 183 4.64 -21.39 27.77
N VAL A 184 4.22 -21.17 26.52
CA VAL A 184 4.80 -20.17 25.62
C VAL A 184 4.25 -18.81 26.02
N ASP A 185 5.13 -17.87 26.38
CA ASP A 185 4.71 -16.49 26.65
C ASP A 185 4.45 -15.74 25.33
N VAL A 186 3.20 -15.80 24.85
CA VAL A 186 2.76 -15.30 23.56
C VAL A 186 2.59 -13.78 23.61
N GLU A 187 3.45 -13.03 22.93
CA GLU A 187 3.30 -11.59 22.72
C GLU A 187 2.22 -11.29 21.67
N PHE A 188 2.28 -11.99 20.54
CA PHE A 188 1.32 -11.83 19.45
C PHE A 188 0.92 -13.17 18.83
N PHE A 189 -0.38 -13.33 18.57
CA PHE A 189 -0.96 -14.43 17.82
C PHE A 189 -2.13 -13.92 16.97
N GLY A 190 -1.98 -13.93 15.67
CA GLY A 190 -3.01 -13.40 14.77
C GLY A 190 -2.93 -13.96 13.34
N MET A 191 -3.92 -13.58 12.53
CA MET A 191 -3.85 -13.85 11.10
C MET A 191 -2.72 -13.04 10.47
N TYR A 192 -2.00 -13.67 9.55
CA TYR A 192 -1.02 -12.95 8.74
C TYR A 192 -1.74 -12.06 7.72
N GLU A 193 -1.40 -10.79 7.72
CA GLU A 193 -1.81 -9.85 6.69
C GLU A 193 -0.59 -9.53 5.82
N PRO A 194 -0.51 -10.09 4.60
CA PRO A 194 0.64 -9.86 3.72
C PRO A 194 0.66 -8.40 3.25
N SER A 195 1.85 -7.86 3.05
CA SER A 195 2.00 -6.62 2.30
C SER A 195 1.72 -6.87 0.81
N LEU A 196 1.34 -5.82 0.10
CA LEU A 196 1.17 -5.92 -1.35
C LEU A 196 2.49 -6.29 -2.06
N ASN A 197 3.62 -5.89 -1.47
CA ASN A 197 4.94 -6.28 -1.96
C ASN A 197 5.19 -7.80 -1.80
N ASP A 198 4.79 -8.41 -0.68
CA ASP A 198 4.90 -9.86 -0.49
C ASP A 198 4.05 -10.61 -1.53
N ILE A 199 2.81 -10.14 -1.76
CA ILE A 199 1.91 -10.70 -2.77
C ILE A 199 2.49 -10.57 -4.19
N PHE A 200 3.06 -9.42 -4.52
CA PHE A 200 3.70 -9.18 -5.81
C PHE A 200 4.88 -10.14 -6.03
N VAL A 201 5.76 -10.28 -5.05
CA VAL A 201 6.94 -11.17 -5.13
C VAL A 201 6.50 -12.64 -5.26
N GLU A 202 5.48 -13.06 -4.52
CA GLU A 202 4.95 -14.44 -4.61
C GLU A 202 4.38 -14.71 -6.01
N ARG A 203 3.60 -13.78 -6.58
CA ARG A 203 3.00 -13.94 -7.92
C ARG A 203 3.99 -13.77 -9.07
N ALA A 204 4.90 -12.81 -8.96
CA ALA A 204 5.92 -12.59 -9.99
C ALA A 204 7.06 -13.64 -9.94
N GLY A 205 7.29 -14.26 -8.78
CA GLY A 205 8.30 -15.30 -8.59
C GLY A 205 7.87 -16.67 -9.10
N ASP A 206 6.57 -16.96 -9.18
CA ASP A 206 6.04 -18.22 -9.72
C ASP A 206 6.18 -18.31 -11.26
N GLU A 207 6.56 -17.23 -11.95
CA GLU A 207 6.70 -17.15 -13.41
C GLU A 207 8.17 -17.01 -13.88
N ALA A 208 9.15 -17.15 -12.98
CA ALA A 208 10.59 -17.10 -13.28
C ALA A 208 11.20 -18.50 -13.20
#